data_af15ff8591e6cade768fe550209d6ea9
#
_entry.id   af15ff8591e6cade768fe550209d6ea9
#
_cell.length_a   1.000
_cell.length_b   1.000
_cell.length_c   1.000
_cell.angle_alpha   90.00
_cell.angle_beta   90.00
_cell.angle_gamma   90.00
#
_symmetry.space_group_name_H-M   'P 1'
#
loop_
_entity.id
_entity.type
_entity.pdbx_description
1 polymer ?
#
loop_
_entity_poly.entity_id
_entity_poly.type
_entity_poly.pdbx_seq_one_letter_code
_entity_poly.pdbx_strand_id
1 'polypeptide(L)'
;MGFDPSMKSRSFIAVIHVKNLENMGLTEEQIFDHEFVAEFVTEKWDESARENMRTCAVAVCMSKDGCYHLHVALYSKNPTTLQNVAKILGNSHVEPQLGGKKALSDYMTKTGKYAEKGEEVLYTTGIDNVQDVQGKRSDLEEIEELLDKGWTPDQILDQNLRYYRFEKAIRARFARMKLKSMPRRRPVY
;
A
#
# COMPACT_ATOMS: atom_id res chain seq x y z
N MET A 1 -11.98 2.48 17.22
CA MET A 1 -10.75 2.01 17.92
C MET A 1 -9.57 2.60 17.18
N GLY A 2 -8.71 3.39 17.84
CA GLY A 2 -7.47 3.91 17.25
C GLY A 2 -6.37 2.87 17.38
N PHE A 3 -5.39 2.91 16.47
CA PHE A 3 -4.19 2.08 16.57
C PHE A 3 -3.28 2.58 17.70
N ASP A 4 -2.50 1.66 18.31
CA ASP A 4 -1.50 2.02 19.30
C ASP A 4 -0.42 2.92 18.66
N PRO A 5 -0.19 4.14 19.18
CA PRO A 5 0.82 5.07 18.66
C PRO A 5 2.24 4.50 18.64
N SER A 6 2.56 3.56 19.53
CA SER A 6 3.86 2.88 19.59
C SER A 6 4.02 1.76 18.55
N MET A 7 2.94 1.38 17.86
CA MET A 7 2.95 0.36 16.82
C MET A 7 3.95 0.72 15.73
N LYS A 8 4.81 -0.23 15.37
CA LYS A 8 5.79 -0.08 14.29
C LYS A 8 5.27 -0.69 13.00
N SER A 9 5.43 0.05 11.91
CA SER A 9 5.17 -0.43 10.55
C SER A 9 6.24 0.10 9.58
N ARG A 10 6.21 -0.37 8.35
CA ARG A 10 6.97 0.19 7.22
C ARG A 10 6.08 0.91 6.23
N SER A 11 4.79 0.63 6.24
CA SER A 11 3.82 1.22 5.32
C SER A 11 2.68 1.86 6.10
N PHE A 12 2.32 3.07 5.73
CA PHE A 12 1.34 3.90 6.43
C PHE A 12 0.43 4.61 5.44
N ILE A 13 -0.74 4.98 5.93
CA ILE A 13 -1.64 5.94 5.30
C ILE A 13 -1.81 7.10 6.27
N ALA A 14 -1.71 8.32 5.77
CA ALA A 14 -1.96 9.53 6.55
C ALA A 14 -3.03 10.39 5.88
N VAL A 15 -3.78 11.12 6.71
CA VAL A 15 -4.67 12.20 6.27
C VAL A 15 -4.17 13.49 6.92
N ILE A 16 -3.81 14.45 6.08
CA ILE A 16 -3.24 15.74 6.50
C ILE A 16 -4.28 16.82 6.19
N HIS A 17 -4.77 17.49 7.22
CA HIS A 17 -5.66 18.65 7.08
C HIS A 17 -4.88 19.96 7.09
N VAL A 18 -5.51 21.06 6.67
CA VAL A 18 -4.94 22.42 6.66
C VAL A 18 -4.21 22.74 7.96
N LYS A 19 -4.82 22.49 9.11
CA LYS A 19 -4.21 22.74 10.43
C LYS A 19 -2.90 21.98 10.65
N ASN A 20 -2.75 20.79 10.08
CA ASN A 20 -1.49 20.04 10.18
C ASN A 20 -0.39 20.66 9.31
N LEU A 21 -0.76 21.20 8.12
CA LEU A 21 0.14 21.90 7.22
C LEU A 21 0.62 23.23 7.85
N GLU A 22 -0.30 23.97 8.49
CA GLU A 22 0.05 25.15 9.30
C GLU A 22 1.03 24.82 10.44
N ASN A 23 0.83 23.69 11.13
CA ASN A 23 1.75 23.19 12.17
C ASN A 23 3.15 22.84 11.60
N MET A 24 3.24 22.55 10.31
CA MET A 24 4.52 22.32 9.62
C MET A 24 5.15 23.63 9.10
N GLY A 25 4.47 24.75 9.31
CA GLY A 25 4.98 26.11 9.01
C GLY A 25 4.61 26.65 7.63
N LEU A 26 3.65 26.03 6.91
CA LEU A 26 3.18 26.54 5.63
C LEU A 26 2.21 27.73 5.82
N THR A 27 2.29 28.67 4.89
CA THR A 27 1.33 29.76 4.76
C THR A 27 0.08 29.27 4.00
N GLU A 28 -1.03 30.02 4.10
CA GLU A 28 -2.27 29.72 3.38
C GLU A 28 -2.04 29.61 1.85
N GLU A 29 -1.27 30.52 1.26
CA GLU A 29 -0.93 30.52 -0.15
C GLU A 29 -0.17 29.25 -0.57
N GLN A 30 0.79 28.81 0.24
CA GLN A 30 1.55 27.58 0.01
C GLN A 30 0.70 26.31 0.16
N ILE A 31 -0.28 26.32 1.08
CA ILE A 31 -1.17 25.16 1.32
C ILE A 31 -2.08 24.94 0.12
N PHE A 32 -2.57 26.00 -0.52
CA PHE A 32 -3.45 25.91 -1.68
C PHE A 32 -2.73 25.86 -3.04
N ASP A 33 -1.41 25.96 -3.07
CA ASP A 33 -0.61 25.54 -4.20
C ASP A 33 -0.44 24.01 -4.15
N HIS A 34 -1.21 23.32 -4.98
CA HIS A 34 -1.36 21.86 -4.91
C HIS A 34 -0.05 21.11 -5.22
N GLU A 35 0.73 21.61 -6.15
CA GLU A 35 2.03 21.03 -6.52
C GLU A 35 3.03 21.27 -5.39
N PHE A 36 3.17 22.51 -4.96
CA PHE A 36 4.06 22.88 -3.86
C PHE A 36 3.80 22.07 -2.59
N VAL A 37 2.53 22.00 -2.13
CA VAL A 37 2.19 21.28 -0.89
C VAL A 37 2.46 19.77 -0.98
N ALA A 38 2.24 19.17 -2.16
CA ALA A 38 2.54 17.77 -2.38
C ALA A 38 4.04 17.48 -2.38
N GLU A 39 4.85 18.33 -3.02
CA GLU A 39 6.31 18.26 -3.00
C GLU A 39 6.85 18.47 -1.59
N PHE A 40 6.40 19.50 -0.88
CA PHE A 40 6.79 19.78 0.50
C PHE A 40 6.58 18.57 1.43
N VAL A 41 5.42 17.91 1.35
CA VAL A 41 5.14 16.72 2.16
C VAL A 41 6.07 15.56 1.77
N THR A 42 6.37 15.41 0.49
CA THR A 42 7.30 14.40 -0.03
C THR A 42 8.70 14.63 0.51
N GLU A 43 9.22 15.84 0.41
CA GLU A 43 10.53 16.23 0.93
C GLU A 43 10.63 16.05 2.44
N LYS A 44 9.64 16.51 3.20
CA LYS A 44 9.58 16.32 4.67
C LYS A 44 9.65 14.85 5.07
N TRP A 45 9.01 13.98 4.31
CA TRP A 45 9.08 12.55 4.58
C TRP A 45 10.46 11.98 4.24
N ASP A 46 11.02 12.32 3.10
CA ASP A 46 12.31 11.81 2.63
C ASP A 46 13.46 12.30 3.51
N GLU A 47 13.54 13.60 3.81
CA GLU A 47 14.54 14.21 4.68
C GLU A 47 14.55 13.67 6.11
N SER A 48 13.44 13.14 6.57
CA SER A 48 13.31 12.57 7.93
C SER A 48 14.04 11.23 8.11
N ALA A 49 14.74 10.75 7.07
CA ALA A 49 15.59 9.57 7.09
C ALA A 49 16.86 9.76 6.23
N ARG A 50 17.70 8.73 6.18
CA ARG A 50 18.83 8.69 5.24
C ARG A 50 18.31 8.56 3.81
N GLU A 51 19.08 9.05 2.87
CA GLU A 51 18.77 9.00 1.43
C GLU A 51 18.25 7.63 0.96
N ASN A 52 17.26 7.64 0.10
CA ASN A 52 16.63 6.44 -0.49
C ASN A 52 16.04 5.42 0.51
N MET A 53 15.74 5.84 1.73
CA MET A 53 15.13 4.98 2.75
C MET A 53 13.62 5.09 2.79
N ARG A 54 13.04 6.13 2.22
CA ARG A 54 11.63 6.45 2.25
C ARG A 54 11.08 6.80 0.88
N THR A 55 9.81 6.53 0.67
CA THR A 55 9.06 6.97 -0.50
C THR A 55 7.65 7.32 -0.07
N CYS A 56 6.99 8.20 -0.78
CA CYS A 56 5.58 8.45 -0.58
C CYS A 56 4.84 8.71 -1.90
N ALA A 57 3.51 8.65 -1.80
CA ALA A 57 2.59 9.15 -2.79
C ALA A 57 1.64 10.12 -2.09
N VAL A 58 1.32 11.23 -2.73
CA VAL A 58 0.42 12.27 -2.21
C VAL A 58 -0.73 12.48 -3.18
N ALA A 59 -1.95 12.57 -2.65
CA ALA A 59 -3.13 13.02 -3.37
C ALA A 59 -3.75 14.20 -2.61
N VAL A 60 -3.81 15.34 -3.26
CA VAL A 60 -4.49 16.54 -2.78
C VAL A 60 -5.96 16.44 -3.15
N CYS A 61 -6.83 16.55 -2.16
CA CYS A 61 -8.26 16.26 -2.33
C CYS A 61 -9.13 17.36 -1.73
N MET A 62 -10.34 17.51 -2.32
CA MET A 62 -11.44 18.31 -1.78
C MET A 62 -12.63 17.38 -1.53
N SER A 63 -13.14 17.36 -0.31
CA SER A 63 -14.37 16.63 -0.03
C SER A 63 -15.61 17.35 -0.58
N LYS A 64 -16.75 16.66 -0.68
CA LYS A 64 -18.05 17.27 -1.07
C LYS A 64 -18.45 18.46 -0.20
N ASP A 65 -18.06 18.45 1.06
CA ASP A 65 -18.35 19.49 2.04
C ASP A 65 -17.32 20.64 2.01
N GLY A 66 -16.43 20.65 1.00
CA GLY A 66 -15.40 21.68 0.84
C GLY A 66 -14.21 21.55 1.81
N CYS A 67 -14.00 20.37 2.43
CA CYS A 67 -12.84 20.15 3.27
C CYS A 67 -11.61 19.80 2.43
N TYR A 68 -10.62 20.71 2.43
CA TYR A 68 -9.32 20.47 1.79
C TYR A 68 -8.43 19.60 2.67
N HIS A 69 -7.87 18.56 2.08
CA HIS A 69 -6.99 17.62 2.79
C HIS A 69 -6.11 16.83 1.82
N LEU A 70 -5.04 16.25 2.35
CA LEU A 70 -4.16 15.37 1.60
C LEU A 70 -4.30 13.94 2.10
N HIS A 71 -4.38 13.00 1.18
CA HIS A 71 -4.12 11.58 1.45
C HIS A 71 -2.68 11.26 1.10
N VAL A 72 -1.97 10.63 2.03
CA VAL A 72 -0.54 10.32 1.85
C VAL A 72 -0.31 8.84 2.13
N ALA A 73 0.25 8.15 1.16
CA ALA A 73 0.74 6.79 1.30
C ALA A 73 2.25 6.81 1.51
N LEU A 74 2.73 6.25 2.61
CA LEU A 74 4.10 6.37 3.07
C LEU A 74 4.75 4.99 3.18
N TYR A 75 6.00 4.89 2.73
CA TYR A 75 6.81 3.69 2.90
C TYR A 75 8.19 4.03 3.48
N SER A 76 8.69 3.16 4.37
CA SER A 76 10.05 3.25 4.92
C SER A 76 10.71 1.87 4.92
N LYS A 77 11.95 1.76 4.45
CA LYS A 77 12.73 0.51 4.50
C LYS A 77 12.91 0.00 5.93
N ASN A 78 13.04 0.92 6.89
CA ASN A 78 13.14 0.58 8.30
C ASN A 78 11.79 0.82 9.00
N PRO A 79 11.39 -0.07 9.93
CA PRO A 79 10.18 0.14 10.71
C PRO A 79 10.27 1.42 11.54
N THR A 80 9.20 2.20 11.57
CA THR A 80 9.04 3.36 12.44
C THR A 80 7.69 3.31 13.14
N THR A 81 7.49 4.13 14.18
CA THR A 81 6.24 4.15 14.94
C THR A 81 5.22 5.10 14.30
N LEU A 82 3.92 4.82 14.49
CA LEU A 82 2.84 5.72 14.07
C LEU A 82 3.02 7.12 14.64
N GLN A 83 3.39 7.22 15.92
CA GLN A 83 3.64 8.50 16.59
C GLN A 83 4.77 9.29 15.92
N ASN A 84 5.84 8.63 15.50
CA ASN A 84 6.95 9.31 14.81
C ASN A 84 6.50 9.84 13.44
N VAL A 85 5.75 9.03 12.68
CA VAL A 85 5.18 9.47 11.39
C VAL A 85 4.24 10.66 11.57
N ALA A 86 3.34 10.59 12.55
CA ALA A 86 2.42 11.68 12.86
C ALA A 86 3.17 12.99 13.18
N LYS A 87 4.23 12.94 13.99
CA LYS A 87 5.06 14.12 14.32
C LYS A 87 5.71 14.74 13.08
N ILE A 88 6.25 13.93 12.18
CA ILE A 88 6.85 14.41 10.92
C ILE A 88 5.82 15.16 10.08
N LEU A 89 4.56 14.70 10.09
CA LEU A 89 3.46 15.24 9.30
C LEU A 89 2.55 16.19 10.10
N GLY A 90 3.10 17.02 10.97
CA GLY A 90 2.35 18.07 11.69
C GLY A 90 1.27 17.55 12.64
N ASN A 91 1.48 16.39 13.26
CA ASN A 91 0.54 15.65 14.10
C ASN A 91 -0.73 15.22 13.39
N SER A 92 -0.60 14.83 12.13
CA SER A 92 -1.71 14.29 11.34
C SER A 92 -2.19 12.92 11.81
N HIS A 93 -3.37 12.54 11.34
CA HIS A 93 -3.89 11.19 11.54
C HIS A 93 -3.11 10.19 10.69
N VAL A 94 -2.57 9.14 11.33
CA VAL A 94 -1.76 8.12 10.68
C VAL A 94 -2.25 6.73 11.08
N GLU A 95 -2.39 5.86 10.09
CA GLU A 95 -2.74 4.46 10.26
C GLU A 95 -1.74 3.55 9.55
N PRO A 96 -1.55 2.29 10.01
CA PRO A 96 -0.79 1.32 9.23
C PRO A 96 -1.56 0.99 7.94
N GLN A 97 -0.85 0.86 6.83
CA GLN A 97 -1.44 0.40 5.58
C GLN A 97 -1.87 -1.08 5.73
N LEU A 98 -3.14 -1.37 5.51
CA LEU A 98 -3.69 -2.74 5.56
C LEU A 98 -4.01 -3.30 4.17
N GLY A 99 -4.27 -2.45 3.20
CA GLY A 99 -4.61 -2.82 1.82
C GLY A 99 -3.37 -3.03 0.94
N GLY A 100 -3.46 -3.92 -0.07
CA GLY A 100 -2.42 -4.12 -1.07
C GLY A 100 -2.26 -2.91 -2.01
N LYS A 101 -1.21 -2.94 -2.85
CA LYS A 101 -0.84 -1.85 -3.77
C LYS A 101 -2.04 -1.34 -4.59
N LYS A 102 -2.81 -2.24 -5.20
CA LYS A 102 -3.98 -1.84 -6.00
C LYS A 102 -5.03 -1.09 -5.18
N ALA A 103 -5.41 -1.61 -4.01
CA ALA A 103 -6.42 -0.97 -3.17
C ALA A 103 -5.97 0.42 -2.68
N LEU A 104 -4.66 0.59 -2.45
CA LEU A 104 -4.08 1.87 -2.07
C LEU A 104 -4.04 2.84 -3.24
N SER A 105 -3.65 2.38 -4.44
CA SER A 105 -3.71 3.19 -5.66
C SER A 105 -5.14 3.66 -5.94
N ASP A 106 -6.14 2.75 -5.88
CA ASP A 106 -7.55 3.09 -6.04
C ASP A 106 -8.03 4.12 -4.98
N TYR A 107 -7.51 4.01 -3.74
CA TYR A 107 -7.81 4.96 -2.67
C TYR A 107 -7.21 6.35 -2.95
N MET A 108 -5.97 6.43 -3.41
CA MET A 108 -5.29 7.69 -3.71
C MET A 108 -5.90 8.39 -4.93
N THR A 109 -6.28 7.63 -5.95
CA THR A 109 -6.89 8.17 -7.19
C THR A 109 -8.42 8.28 -7.13
N LYS A 110 -9.04 7.90 -6.01
CA LYS A 110 -10.50 7.90 -5.79
C LYS A 110 -11.26 7.11 -6.86
N THR A 111 -10.68 5.98 -7.29
CA THR A 111 -11.27 5.06 -8.27
C THR A 111 -11.92 3.83 -7.60
N GLY A 112 -12.59 2.99 -8.37
CA GLY A 112 -13.25 1.79 -7.88
C GLY A 112 -14.27 2.11 -6.78
N LYS A 113 -14.22 1.38 -5.67
CA LYS A 113 -15.13 1.57 -4.52
C LYS A 113 -15.00 2.94 -3.80
N TYR A 114 -13.95 3.68 -4.08
CA TYR A 114 -13.72 4.98 -3.45
C TYR A 114 -14.32 6.14 -4.25
N ALA A 115 -14.72 5.92 -5.50
CA ALA A 115 -15.40 6.92 -6.34
C ALA A 115 -16.75 7.38 -5.73
N GLU A 116 -17.46 6.49 -5.02
CA GLU A 116 -18.74 6.79 -4.40
C GLU A 116 -18.66 7.86 -3.30
N LYS A 117 -17.48 8.05 -2.68
CA LYS A 117 -17.29 9.10 -1.66
C LYS A 117 -17.40 10.51 -2.23
N GLY A 118 -17.20 10.67 -3.55
CA GLY A 118 -17.33 11.95 -4.25
C GLY A 118 -16.34 13.00 -3.79
N GLU A 119 -15.16 12.57 -3.36
CA GLU A 119 -14.00 13.43 -3.17
C GLU A 119 -13.39 13.75 -4.53
N GLU A 120 -13.10 15.03 -4.78
CA GLU A 120 -12.37 15.48 -5.96
C GLU A 120 -10.87 15.39 -5.71
N VAL A 121 -10.13 14.81 -6.64
CA VAL A 121 -8.66 14.77 -6.62
C VAL A 121 -8.15 15.95 -7.43
N LEU A 122 -7.51 16.90 -6.77
CA LEU A 122 -6.99 18.12 -7.37
C LEU A 122 -5.58 17.95 -7.95
N TYR A 123 -4.75 17.13 -7.27
CA TYR A 123 -3.38 16.84 -7.69
C TYR A 123 -2.90 15.51 -7.14
N THR A 124 -2.01 14.83 -7.85
CA THR A 124 -1.38 13.59 -7.36
C THR A 124 0.08 13.53 -7.77
N THR A 125 0.92 13.00 -6.88
CA THR A 125 2.32 12.69 -7.17
C THR A 125 2.75 11.38 -6.53
N GLY A 126 3.76 10.72 -7.10
CA GLY A 126 4.38 9.53 -6.53
C GLY A 126 3.50 8.27 -6.50
N ILE A 127 2.40 8.20 -7.23
CA ILE A 127 1.49 7.05 -7.22
C ILE A 127 2.20 5.74 -7.58
N ASP A 128 3.18 5.79 -8.47
CA ASP A 128 3.99 4.62 -8.86
C ASP A 128 4.88 4.11 -7.72
N ASN A 129 5.18 4.96 -6.74
CA ASN A 129 5.96 4.63 -5.54
C ASN A 129 5.18 3.86 -4.48
N VAL A 130 3.86 3.70 -4.66
CA VAL A 130 3.01 2.93 -3.74
C VAL A 130 3.51 1.50 -3.63
N GLN A 131 3.78 1.06 -2.41
CA GLN A 131 4.29 -0.27 -2.10
C GLN A 131 3.18 -1.21 -1.64
N ASP A 132 3.37 -2.52 -1.85
CA ASP A 132 2.52 -3.53 -1.23
C ASP A 132 2.74 -3.59 0.28
N VAL A 133 1.69 -4.05 1.00
CA VAL A 133 1.78 -4.23 2.47
C VAL A 133 2.89 -5.21 2.81
N GLN A 134 3.67 -4.85 3.81
CA GLN A 134 4.68 -5.75 4.34
C GLN A 134 4.02 -7.02 4.90
N GLY A 135 4.41 -8.16 4.37
CA GLY A 135 3.88 -9.47 4.75
C GLY A 135 3.07 -10.16 3.64
N LYS A 136 2.71 -9.44 2.56
CA LYS A 136 2.34 -10.12 1.32
C LYS A 136 3.60 -10.78 0.79
N ARG A 137 3.64 -12.09 0.85
CA ARG A 137 4.78 -12.86 0.35
C ARG A 137 4.66 -12.92 -1.16
N SER A 138 5.38 -12.03 -1.84
CA SER A 138 5.49 -12.03 -3.31
C SER A 138 5.85 -13.42 -3.85
N ASP A 139 6.67 -14.17 -3.11
CA ASP A 139 7.02 -15.54 -3.43
C ASP A 139 5.83 -16.52 -3.44
N LEU A 140 4.80 -16.32 -2.62
CA LEU A 140 3.57 -17.14 -2.67
C LEU A 140 2.68 -16.75 -3.86
N GLU A 141 2.60 -15.47 -4.20
CA GLU A 141 1.84 -15.00 -5.36
C GLU A 141 2.50 -15.47 -6.66
N GLU A 142 3.82 -15.36 -6.76
CA GLU A 142 4.58 -15.90 -7.90
C GLU A 142 4.37 -17.41 -8.04
N ILE A 143 4.39 -18.17 -6.94
CA ILE A 143 4.13 -19.62 -6.94
C ILE A 143 2.69 -19.91 -7.39
N GLU A 144 1.68 -19.17 -6.91
CA GLU A 144 0.29 -19.34 -7.33
C GLU A 144 0.12 -19.05 -8.82
N GLU A 145 0.71 -17.97 -9.33
CA GLU A 145 0.67 -17.67 -10.78
C GLU A 145 1.32 -18.76 -11.62
N LEU A 146 2.45 -19.33 -11.19
CA LEU A 146 3.12 -20.41 -11.91
C LEU A 146 2.26 -21.69 -11.91
N LEU A 147 1.63 -22.01 -10.77
CA LEU A 147 0.68 -23.13 -10.69
C LEU A 147 -0.53 -22.94 -11.62
N ASP A 148 -1.09 -21.73 -11.67
CA ASP A 148 -2.23 -21.41 -12.54
C ASP A 148 -1.86 -21.41 -14.03
N LYS A 149 -0.60 -21.09 -14.36
CA LYS A 149 -0.02 -21.27 -15.71
C LYS A 149 0.27 -22.74 -16.05
N GLY A 150 -0.01 -23.68 -15.14
CA GLY A 150 0.12 -25.12 -15.36
C GLY A 150 1.52 -25.71 -15.11
N TRP A 151 2.41 -24.93 -14.46
CA TRP A 151 3.74 -25.42 -14.12
C TRP A 151 3.68 -26.54 -13.07
N THR A 152 4.56 -27.51 -13.21
CA THR A 152 4.68 -28.62 -12.25
C THR A 152 5.44 -28.15 -10.98
N PRO A 153 5.24 -28.83 -9.83
CA PRO A 153 5.98 -28.50 -8.61
C PRO A 153 7.49 -28.47 -8.79
N ASP A 154 8.05 -29.41 -9.55
CA ASP A 154 9.48 -29.51 -9.77
C ASP A 154 9.99 -28.32 -10.62
N GLN A 155 9.27 -27.95 -11.69
CA GLN A 155 9.58 -26.77 -12.48
C GLN A 155 9.56 -25.47 -11.65
N ILE A 156 8.62 -25.34 -10.70
CA ILE A 156 8.53 -24.19 -9.82
C ILE A 156 9.70 -24.16 -8.83
N LEU A 157 10.04 -25.29 -8.24
CA LEU A 157 11.14 -25.41 -7.28
C LEU A 157 12.48 -25.10 -7.94
N ASP A 158 12.69 -25.52 -9.17
CA ASP A 158 13.92 -25.28 -9.93
C ASP A 158 14.13 -23.79 -10.29
N GLN A 159 13.08 -22.97 -10.29
CA GLN A 159 13.19 -21.54 -10.57
C GLN A 159 13.93 -20.76 -9.48
N ASN A 160 13.71 -21.10 -8.19
CA ASN A 160 14.27 -20.35 -7.10
C ASN A 160 14.40 -21.21 -5.83
N LEU A 161 15.62 -21.26 -5.27
CA LEU A 161 15.90 -21.96 -4.00
C LEU A 161 14.98 -21.53 -2.85
N ARG A 162 14.48 -20.30 -2.85
CA ARG A 162 13.54 -19.82 -1.83
C ARG A 162 12.21 -20.58 -1.84
N TYR A 163 11.82 -21.19 -2.96
CA TYR A 163 10.56 -21.93 -3.08
C TYR A 163 10.58 -23.28 -2.38
N TYR A 164 11.74 -23.88 -2.12
CA TYR A 164 11.85 -25.16 -1.40
C TYR A 164 11.24 -25.13 0.00
N ARG A 165 11.22 -23.99 0.68
CA ARG A 165 10.52 -23.84 1.97
C ARG A 165 9.01 -24.03 1.86
N PHE A 166 8.44 -23.95 0.65
CA PHE A 166 7.02 -24.12 0.34
C PHE A 166 6.71 -25.43 -0.38
N GLU A 167 7.68 -26.33 -0.56
CA GLU A 167 7.55 -27.54 -1.37
C GLU A 167 6.28 -28.34 -1.03
N LYS A 168 6.02 -28.62 0.25
CA LYS A 168 4.81 -29.34 0.70
C LYS A 168 3.52 -28.63 0.25
N ALA A 169 3.47 -27.31 0.36
CA ALA A 169 2.30 -26.54 0.01
C ALA A 169 2.08 -26.52 -1.52
N ILE A 170 3.16 -26.36 -2.29
CA ILE A 170 3.13 -26.40 -3.77
C ILE A 170 2.62 -27.75 -4.26
N ARG A 171 3.19 -28.87 -3.78
CA ARG A 171 2.78 -30.23 -4.16
C ARG A 171 1.32 -30.52 -3.77
N ALA A 172 0.89 -30.10 -2.57
CA ALA A 172 -0.48 -30.28 -2.11
C ALA A 172 -1.48 -29.46 -2.95
N ARG A 173 -1.14 -28.20 -3.28
CA ARG A 173 -1.98 -27.32 -4.12
C ARG A 173 -2.12 -27.88 -5.53
N PHE A 174 -1.02 -28.31 -6.16
CA PHE A 174 -1.00 -28.90 -7.47
C PHE A 174 -1.84 -30.20 -7.55
N ALA A 175 -1.71 -31.10 -6.57
CA ALA A 175 -2.51 -32.32 -6.48
C ALA A 175 -4.02 -32.02 -6.41
N ARG A 176 -4.43 -31.01 -5.61
CA ARG A 176 -5.83 -30.58 -5.53
C ARG A 176 -6.34 -29.98 -6.84
N MET A 177 -5.52 -29.23 -7.56
CA MET A 177 -5.87 -28.69 -8.88
C MET A 177 -6.11 -29.82 -9.90
N LYS A 178 -5.21 -30.81 -9.94
CA LYS A 178 -5.39 -32.00 -10.80
C LYS A 178 -6.65 -32.79 -10.47
N LEU A 179 -6.96 -32.99 -9.17
CA LEU A 179 -8.19 -33.68 -8.77
C LEU A 179 -9.46 -32.94 -9.18
N LYS A 180 -9.44 -31.58 -9.19
CA LYS A 180 -10.58 -30.79 -9.66
C LYS A 180 -10.77 -30.84 -11.18
N SER A 181 -9.71 -31.01 -11.95
CA SER A 181 -9.74 -31.11 -13.41
C SER A 181 -10.09 -32.50 -13.94
N MET A 182 -10.06 -33.53 -13.07
CA MET A 182 -10.45 -34.90 -13.47
C MET A 182 -11.98 -35.00 -13.68
N PRO A 183 -12.44 -35.61 -14.79
CA PRO A 183 -13.86 -35.85 -14.99
C PRO A 183 -14.38 -36.77 -13.89
N ARG A 184 -15.48 -36.38 -13.24
CA ARG A 184 -16.15 -37.24 -12.23
C ARG A 184 -16.61 -38.50 -12.93
N ARG A 185 -16.06 -39.67 -12.54
CA ARG A 185 -16.60 -40.97 -12.98
C ARG A 185 -18.04 -41.06 -12.46
N ARG A 186 -19.01 -41.15 -13.38
CA ARG A 186 -20.38 -41.50 -13.00
C ARG A 186 -20.36 -42.95 -12.47
N PRO A 187 -21.00 -43.22 -11.31
CA PRO A 187 -21.16 -44.59 -10.88
C PRO A 187 -21.96 -45.34 -11.96
N VAL A 188 -21.42 -46.46 -12.42
CA VAL A 188 -22.15 -47.41 -13.26
C VAL A 188 -22.98 -48.25 -12.31
N TYR A 189 -24.30 -48.11 -12.37
CA TYR A 189 -25.25 -48.96 -11.66
C TYR A 189 -25.64 -50.09 -12.58
#